data_5f830f4b09acdc445fa570352744c9ea
#
_entry.id   5f830f4b09acdc445fa570352744c9ea
#
_cell.length_a   1.000
_cell.length_b   1.000
_cell.length_c   1.000
_cell.angle_alpha   90.00
_cell.angle_beta   90.00
_cell.angle_gamma   90.00
#
_symmetry.space_group_name_H-M   'P 1'
#
loop_
_entity.id
_entity.type
_entity.pdbx_description
1 polymer ?
#
loop_
_entity_poly.entity_id
_entity_poly.type
_entity_poly.pdbx_seq_one_letter_code
_entity_poly.pdbx_strand_id
1 'polypeptide(L)'
;DKNELAYILRDSDSNTLIVENLKTLQKIRPFCDEIPLQLIILLSDEQPNREDSIKTLNYNQLMELGAKNSLQPINKTRKDLATLIYTSGTTGQPKGAMLTHGNLLHQVRALEAVIQPKVGDRALSILPSWHSYERSGEYFLLSQGCTLTYTSIRNFKTDLKQLKPEHMVGVPRLWDSLYEGIQKQLRSQSPTQQKIVAFFFNISQSFIISRRIAENMSLDHFDAAASERFIARLKATLLAPLHSLGDKLVYQKIRDGLGGKIETLVSGGGSLAKHLDDFYEIINIPVLVGYGLTETSPVTNARTHSHNLRGASGQPIPETEISIVDPHTRQPLPQGKRGLVLIRGPQVMQGYYKKPEATAKAIDPQGWFDSGDLGWITPMNDLVITGRAKDTIVLNNGENIEPQPIEDACIRSPYIDQMMLVGQDQKALGALIVPNLDALQTWGKNQQLTLTFPPQEAPREDIVNSDLYQKPVQDLFKEELKREVKNRPGYRPDDQIKAFELILEPFSVENGMMTQTLKVKRPVVTERYQGMINGMFNS
;
A
#
# COMPACT_ATOMS: atom_id res chain seq x y z
N ASP A 1 3.02 -2.31 -20.42
CA ASP A 1 2.55 -2.86 -21.70
C ASP A 1 2.66 -1.80 -22.79
N LYS A 2 3.17 -2.18 -23.97
CA LYS A 2 3.37 -1.28 -25.13
C LYS A 2 2.03 -0.75 -25.66
N ASN A 3 1.02 -1.59 -25.69
CA ASN A 3 -0.33 -1.24 -26.15
C ASN A 3 -1.00 -0.26 -25.19
N GLU A 4 -0.78 -0.42 -23.89
CA GLU A 4 -1.27 0.50 -22.86
C GLU A 4 -0.62 1.88 -23.00
N LEU A 5 0.69 1.94 -23.23
CA LEU A 5 1.40 3.20 -23.47
C LEU A 5 0.88 3.92 -24.72
N ALA A 6 0.74 3.21 -25.84
CA ALA A 6 0.18 3.77 -27.07
C ALA A 6 -1.25 4.29 -26.86
N TYR A 7 -2.07 3.55 -26.12
CA TYR A 7 -3.41 3.98 -25.74
C TYR A 7 -3.37 5.29 -24.91
N ILE A 8 -2.54 5.34 -23.87
CA ILE A 8 -2.42 6.51 -22.98
C ILE A 8 -2.01 7.76 -23.80
N LEU A 9 -1.01 7.63 -24.65
CA LEU A 9 -0.52 8.75 -25.47
C LEU A 9 -1.60 9.28 -26.44
N ARG A 10 -2.41 8.39 -27.03
CA ARG A 10 -3.53 8.79 -27.91
C ARG A 10 -4.68 9.41 -27.12
N ASP A 11 -5.08 8.77 -26.02
CA ASP A 11 -6.23 9.21 -25.20
C ASP A 11 -5.96 10.57 -24.55
N SER A 12 -4.72 10.83 -24.11
CA SER A 12 -4.30 12.08 -23.47
C SER A 12 -4.06 13.25 -24.42
N ASP A 13 -4.13 13.07 -25.74
CA ASP A 13 -3.72 14.06 -26.76
C ASP A 13 -2.27 14.56 -26.57
N SER A 14 -1.40 13.72 -26.04
CA SER A 14 0.00 14.09 -25.84
C SER A 14 0.71 14.30 -27.17
N ASN A 15 1.25 15.49 -27.38
CA ASN A 15 2.05 15.83 -28.56
C ASN A 15 3.55 15.81 -28.30
N THR A 16 3.96 15.65 -27.06
CA THR A 16 5.37 15.58 -26.65
C THR A 16 5.59 14.35 -25.76
N LEU A 17 6.65 13.61 -26.04
CA LEU A 17 7.05 12.44 -25.27
C LEU A 17 8.43 12.68 -24.67
N ILE A 18 8.55 12.51 -23.35
CA ILE A 18 9.83 12.57 -22.66
C ILE A 18 10.24 11.14 -22.30
N VAL A 19 11.46 10.75 -22.66
CA VAL A 19 12.03 9.42 -22.40
C VAL A 19 13.42 9.52 -21.81
N GLU A 20 13.81 8.52 -21.04
CA GLU A 20 15.09 8.49 -20.35
C GLU A 20 16.30 8.53 -21.32
N ASN A 21 16.28 7.68 -22.36
CA ASN A 21 17.43 7.47 -23.27
C ASN A 21 16.99 6.86 -24.61
N LEU A 22 17.94 6.74 -25.54
CA LEU A 22 17.69 6.15 -26.87
C LEU A 22 17.24 4.68 -26.79
N LYS A 23 17.78 3.90 -25.86
CA LYS A 23 17.38 2.50 -25.69
C LYS A 23 15.89 2.38 -25.34
N THR A 24 15.40 3.26 -24.48
CA THR A 24 13.96 3.34 -24.13
C THR A 24 13.15 3.81 -25.33
N LEU A 25 13.62 4.84 -26.05
CA LEU A 25 12.96 5.30 -27.26
C LEU A 25 12.83 4.21 -28.33
N GLN A 26 13.88 3.45 -28.61
CA GLN A 26 13.86 2.36 -29.58
C GLN A 26 12.80 1.28 -29.27
N LYS A 27 12.52 1.03 -28.00
CA LYS A 27 11.48 0.06 -27.60
C LYS A 27 10.06 0.55 -27.89
N ILE A 28 9.85 1.85 -27.83
CA ILE A 28 8.50 2.47 -28.01
C ILE A 28 8.31 3.07 -29.40
N ARG A 29 9.39 3.29 -30.14
CA ARG A 29 9.40 3.89 -31.49
C ARG A 29 8.36 3.28 -32.44
N PRO A 30 8.23 1.93 -32.56
CA PRO A 30 7.27 1.30 -33.45
C PRO A 30 5.81 1.69 -33.19
N PHE A 31 5.50 2.27 -32.04
CA PHE A 31 4.16 2.71 -31.65
C PHE A 31 3.97 4.22 -31.78
N CYS A 32 5.07 4.98 -31.94
CA CYS A 32 5.02 6.45 -32.03
C CYS A 32 4.47 6.93 -33.38
N ASP A 33 4.65 6.18 -34.45
CA ASP A 33 4.23 6.55 -35.80
C ASP A 33 2.69 6.65 -35.95
N GLU A 34 1.96 5.97 -35.07
CA GLU A 34 0.49 6.03 -35.02
C GLU A 34 -0.05 7.12 -34.07
N ILE A 35 0.83 7.87 -33.41
CA ILE A 35 0.47 8.86 -32.39
C ILE A 35 0.84 10.25 -32.91
N PRO A 36 0.05 11.30 -32.69
CA PRO A 36 0.30 12.65 -33.21
C PRO A 36 1.42 13.36 -32.42
N LEU A 37 2.57 12.69 -32.20
CA LEU A 37 3.71 13.27 -31.52
C LEU A 37 4.42 14.26 -32.44
N GLN A 38 4.71 15.43 -31.90
CA GLN A 38 5.46 16.51 -32.57
C GLN A 38 6.89 16.62 -32.08
N LEU A 39 7.14 16.18 -30.84
CA LEU A 39 8.43 16.32 -30.17
C LEU A 39 8.72 15.12 -29.26
N ILE A 40 9.96 14.66 -29.31
CA ILE A 40 10.51 13.69 -28.35
C ILE A 40 11.70 14.36 -27.65
N ILE A 41 11.78 14.20 -26.32
CA ILE A 41 12.86 14.71 -25.49
C ILE A 41 13.56 13.54 -24.82
N LEU A 42 14.86 13.41 -25.04
CA LEU A 42 15.72 12.47 -24.31
C LEU A 42 16.26 13.15 -23.06
N LEU A 43 16.14 12.54 -21.90
CA LEU A 43 16.75 13.02 -20.66
C LEU A 43 18.25 12.73 -20.58
N SER A 44 18.79 11.97 -21.54
CA SER A 44 20.22 11.72 -21.73
C SER A 44 20.85 12.69 -22.73
N ASP A 45 22.19 12.74 -22.76
CA ASP A 45 22.98 13.52 -23.72
C ASP A 45 23.26 12.78 -25.04
N GLU A 46 22.65 11.58 -25.21
CA GLU A 46 22.80 10.79 -26.43
C GLU A 46 22.30 11.57 -27.64
N GLN A 47 23.02 11.43 -28.75
CA GLN A 47 22.65 12.13 -29.98
C GLN A 47 21.49 11.41 -30.68
N PRO A 48 20.33 12.10 -30.88
CA PRO A 48 19.23 11.52 -31.63
C PRO A 48 19.60 11.29 -33.11
N ASN A 49 18.96 10.30 -33.72
CA ASN A 49 19.15 10.07 -35.16
C ASN A 49 18.53 11.26 -35.95
N ARG A 50 19.30 11.84 -36.89
CA ARG A 50 18.84 12.99 -37.70
C ARG A 50 17.77 12.64 -38.73
N GLU A 51 17.58 11.36 -39.03
CA GLU A 51 16.60 10.87 -40.00
C GLU A 51 15.22 10.58 -39.36
N ASP A 52 15.09 10.84 -38.09
CA ASP A 52 13.81 10.61 -37.39
C ASP A 52 12.69 11.52 -37.93
N SER A 53 11.54 10.93 -38.25
CA SER A 53 10.34 11.64 -38.73
C SER A 53 9.77 12.61 -37.69
N ILE A 54 10.00 12.35 -36.40
CA ILE A 54 9.56 13.20 -35.29
C ILE A 54 10.79 13.94 -34.74
N LYS A 55 10.66 15.26 -34.57
CA LYS A 55 11.73 16.06 -33.97
C LYS A 55 12.12 15.52 -32.61
N THR A 56 13.39 15.14 -32.47
CA THR A 56 13.94 14.60 -31.22
C THR A 56 15.07 15.52 -30.74
N LEU A 57 15.01 15.91 -29.46
CA LEU A 57 16.03 16.70 -28.78
C LEU A 57 16.62 15.90 -27.64
N ASN A 58 17.94 16.00 -27.43
CA ASN A 58 18.53 15.55 -26.18
C ASN A 58 18.46 16.64 -25.09
N TYR A 59 18.84 16.30 -23.87
CA TYR A 59 18.75 17.22 -22.73
C TYR A 59 19.55 18.52 -22.96
N ASN A 60 20.78 18.42 -23.47
CA ASN A 60 21.63 19.59 -23.73
C ASN A 60 21.03 20.50 -24.81
N GLN A 61 20.52 19.93 -25.90
CA GLN A 61 19.84 20.70 -26.95
C GLN A 61 18.59 21.42 -26.44
N LEU A 62 17.84 20.77 -25.54
CA LEU A 62 16.67 21.39 -24.88
C LEU A 62 17.11 22.57 -23.99
N MET A 63 18.18 22.40 -23.21
CA MET A 63 18.73 23.46 -22.35
C MET A 63 19.26 24.63 -23.16
N GLU A 64 19.96 24.39 -24.26
CA GLU A 64 20.44 25.45 -25.17
C GLU A 64 19.26 26.21 -25.83
N LEU A 65 18.21 25.49 -26.21
CA LEU A 65 16.99 26.12 -26.75
C LEU A 65 16.32 27.01 -25.70
N GLY A 66 16.21 26.53 -24.46
CA GLY A 66 15.65 27.28 -23.34
C GLY A 66 16.46 28.53 -22.99
N ALA A 67 17.80 28.45 -23.02
CA ALA A 67 18.69 29.58 -22.76
C ALA A 67 18.56 30.73 -23.81
N LYS A 68 18.17 30.38 -25.02
CA LYS A 68 17.98 31.35 -26.12
C LYS A 68 16.57 31.94 -26.21
N ASN A 69 15.62 31.41 -25.45
CA ASN A 69 14.22 31.82 -25.49
C ASN A 69 13.69 32.11 -24.09
N SER A 70 13.15 33.31 -23.88
CA SER A 70 12.49 33.65 -22.64
C SER A 70 11.07 33.05 -22.61
N LEU A 71 10.72 32.43 -21.47
CA LEU A 71 9.34 31.97 -21.27
C LEU A 71 8.41 33.18 -21.10
N GLN A 72 7.32 33.18 -21.84
CA GLN A 72 6.21 34.10 -21.57
C GLN A 72 5.43 33.61 -20.36
N PRO A 73 5.11 34.48 -19.38
CA PRO A 73 4.29 34.10 -18.25
C PRO A 73 2.93 33.57 -18.71
N ILE A 74 2.56 32.38 -18.23
CA ILE A 74 1.24 31.81 -18.45
C ILE A 74 0.43 31.96 -17.18
N ASN A 75 -0.64 32.74 -17.21
CA ASN A 75 -1.54 32.86 -16.07
C ASN A 75 -2.38 31.60 -15.92
N LYS A 76 -2.08 30.81 -14.94
CA LYS A 76 -2.86 29.63 -14.54
C LYS A 76 -3.66 29.90 -13.27
N THR A 77 -4.85 29.34 -13.21
CA THR A 77 -5.73 29.41 -12.05
C THR A 77 -5.82 28.05 -11.35
N ARG A 78 -6.40 28.01 -10.18
CA ARG A 78 -6.66 26.76 -9.47
C ARG A 78 -7.56 25.79 -10.23
N LYS A 79 -8.39 26.28 -11.16
CA LYS A 79 -9.33 25.47 -11.95
C LYS A 79 -8.69 24.84 -13.19
N ASP A 80 -7.51 25.33 -13.59
CA ASP A 80 -6.81 24.78 -14.75
C ASP A 80 -6.31 23.37 -14.46
N LEU A 81 -6.35 22.52 -15.48
CA LEU A 81 -5.79 21.18 -15.44
C LEU A 81 -4.28 21.26 -15.20
N ALA A 82 -3.81 20.55 -14.18
CA ALA A 82 -2.39 20.44 -13.88
C ALA A 82 -1.79 19.13 -14.41
N THR A 83 -2.54 18.04 -14.33
CA THR A 83 -2.05 16.72 -14.74
C THR A 83 -3.18 15.75 -15.03
N LEU A 84 -2.89 14.78 -15.91
CA LEU A 84 -3.67 13.56 -16.09
C LEU A 84 -2.88 12.41 -15.46
N ILE A 85 -3.51 11.67 -14.56
CA ILE A 85 -2.92 10.44 -14.01
C ILE A 85 -3.79 9.27 -14.41
N TYR A 86 -3.22 8.35 -15.19
CA TYR A 86 -3.94 7.19 -15.67
C TYR A 86 -3.99 6.10 -14.60
N THR A 87 -5.21 5.66 -14.29
CA THR A 87 -5.46 4.56 -13.35
C THR A 87 -5.88 3.32 -14.13
N SER A 88 -5.28 2.18 -13.82
CA SER A 88 -5.74 0.89 -14.31
C SER A 88 -7.05 0.54 -13.61
N GLY A 89 -8.17 0.89 -14.23
CA GLY A 89 -9.48 0.45 -13.74
C GLY A 89 -9.56 -1.07 -13.72
N THR A 90 -10.27 -1.64 -12.74
CA THR A 90 -10.47 -3.08 -12.61
C THR A 90 -11.27 -3.71 -13.77
N THR A 91 -11.77 -2.93 -14.70
CA THR A 91 -12.74 -3.37 -15.73
C THR A 91 -12.40 -2.95 -17.16
N GLY A 92 -11.12 -2.67 -17.50
CA GLY A 92 -10.80 -2.34 -18.89
C GLY A 92 -9.65 -1.33 -19.06
N GLN A 93 -9.73 -0.54 -20.11
CA GLN A 93 -8.73 0.46 -20.49
C GLN A 93 -8.48 1.47 -19.37
N PRO A 94 -7.22 1.92 -19.16
CA PRO A 94 -6.88 2.94 -18.20
C PRO A 94 -7.68 4.23 -18.41
N LYS A 95 -7.99 4.94 -17.32
CA LYS A 95 -8.72 6.21 -17.35
C LYS A 95 -7.85 7.31 -16.79
N GLY A 96 -7.73 8.43 -17.52
CA GLY A 96 -6.99 9.60 -17.08
C GLY A 96 -7.80 10.44 -16.09
N ALA A 97 -7.45 10.39 -14.81
CA ALA A 97 -8.02 11.29 -13.80
C ALA A 97 -7.50 12.72 -14.00
N MET A 98 -8.42 13.68 -14.18
CA MET A 98 -8.09 15.08 -14.36
C MET A 98 -7.90 15.78 -13.02
N LEU A 99 -6.65 16.08 -12.66
CA LEU A 99 -6.32 16.80 -11.44
C LEU A 99 -5.93 18.25 -11.77
N THR A 100 -6.58 19.19 -11.10
CA THR A 100 -6.33 20.63 -11.26
C THR A 100 -5.20 21.10 -10.34
N HIS A 101 -4.67 22.29 -10.61
CA HIS A 101 -3.78 22.98 -9.67
C HIS A 101 -4.43 23.14 -8.29
N GLY A 102 -5.76 23.39 -8.23
CA GLY A 102 -6.51 23.51 -6.99
C GLY A 102 -6.53 22.22 -6.17
N ASN A 103 -6.72 21.07 -6.84
CA ASN A 103 -6.69 19.77 -6.17
C ASN A 103 -5.33 19.50 -5.50
N LEU A 104 -4.23 19.72 -6.23
CA LEU A 104 -2.87 19.51 -5.69
C LEU A 104 -2.51 20.51 -4.59
N LEU A 105 -2.87 21.80 -4.76
CA LEU A 105 -2.64 22.83 -3.74
C LEU A 105 -3.45 22.59 -2.45
N HIS A 106 -4.64 21.97 -2.56
CA HIS A 106 -5.39 21.56 -1.39
C HIS A 106 -4.59 20.54 -0.58
N GLN A 107 -4.01 19.51 -1.23
CA GLN A 107 -3.16 18.51 -0.54
C GLN A 107 -2.00 19.18 0.19
N VAL A 108 -1.27 20.08 -0.47
CA VAL A 108 -0.13 20.80 0.14
C VAL A 108 -0.54 21.52 1.42
N ARG A 109 -1.74 22.12 1.47
CA ARG A 109 -2.23 22.83 2.67
C ARG A 109 -2.80 21.89 3.73
N ALA A 110 -3.60 20.92 3.29
CA ALA A 110 -4.33 20.05 4.22
C ALA A 110 -3.40 19.10 4.97
N LEU A 111 -2.26 18.69 4.37
CA LEU A 111 -1.31 17.79 5.00
C LEU A 111 -0.53 18.42 6.17
N GLU A 112 -0.52 19.75 6.32
CA GLU A 112 -0.01 20.42 7.52
C GLU A 112 -0.76 20.01 8.80
N ALA A 113 -2.04 19.61 8.68
CA ALA A 113 -2.79 19.07 9.80
C ALA A 113 -2.37 17.63 10.20
N VAL A 114 -1.65 16.93 9.33
CA VAL A 114 -1.22 15.54 9.54
C VAL A 114 0.19 15.48 10.15
N ILE A 115 1.15 16.15 9.53
CA ILE A 115 2.53 16.24 9.99
C ILE A 115 3.04 17.68 9.83
N GLN A 116 3.98 18.09 10.70
CA GLN A 116 4.61 19.41 10.67
C GLN A 116 6.13 19.26 10.56
N PRO A 117 6.66 19.03 9.34
CA PRO A 117 8.09 18.97 9.10
C PRO A 117 8.75 20.32 9.39
N LYS A 118 10.02 20.31 9.77
CA LYS A 118 10.81 21.51 9.98
C LYS A 118 11.62 21.84 8.73
N VAL A 119 11.87 23.11 8.51
CA VAL A 119 12.78 23.54 7.44
C VAL A 119 14.15 22.87 7.60
N GLY A 120 14.62 22.22 6.54
CA GLY A 120 15.87 21.47 6.53
C GLY A 120 15.76 20.01 6.92
N ASP A 121 14.58 19.51 7.35
CA ASP A 121 14.35 18.07 7.52
C ASP A 121 14.57 17.34 6.19
N ARG A 122 15.03 16.10 6.28
CA ARG A 122 15.34 15.27 5.12
C ARG A 122 14.24 14.27 4.90
N ALA A 123 13.89 14.09 3.66
CA ALA A 123 12.96 13.06 3.24
C ALA A 123 13.60 12.16 2.17
N LEU A 124 13.35 10.86 2.27
CA LEU A 124 13.82 9.87 1.31
C LEU A 124 12.63 9.40 0.47
N SER A 125 12.63 9.76 -0.82
CA SER A 125 11.60 9.42 -1.79
C SER A 125 11.96 8.12 -2.50
N ILE A 126 11.06 7.14 -2.47
CA ILE A 126 11.28 5.80 -3.03
C ILE A 126 10.15 5.35 -3.95
N LEU A 127 8.94 5.86 -3.75
CA LEU A 127 7.80 5.51 -4.59
C LEU A 127 7.89 6.23 -5.95
N PRO A 128 7.16 5.76 -6.97
CA PRO A 128 7.15 6.43 -8.27
C PRO A 128 6.60 7.86 -8.16
N SER A 129 7.41 8.87 -8.50
CA SER A 129 7.03 10.30 -8.43
C SER A 129 5.90 10.69 -9.40
N TRP A 130 5.60 9.86 -10.40
CA TRP A 130 4.43 10.03 -11.27
C TRP A 130 3.12 9.56 -10.60
N HIS A 131 3.18 8.77 -9.53
CA HIS A 131 2.00 8.36 -8.77
C HIS A 131 1.52 9.51 -7.87
N SER A 132 0.21 9.75 -7.81
CA SER A 132 -0.39 10.85 -7.02
C SER A 132 0.07 10.86 -5.57
N TYR A 133 0.30 9.72 -4.96
CA TYR A 133 0.68 9.59 -3.56
C TYR A 133 2.09 10.14 -3.28
N GLU A 134 3.10 9.68 -4.02
CA GLU A 134 4.46 10.21 -3.86
C GLU A 134 4.53 11.67 -4.24
N ARG A 135 3.94 12.05 -5.39
CA ARG A 135 3.90 13.43 -5.87
C ARG A 135 3.33 14.41 -4.84
N SER A 136 2.23 14.04 -4.17
CA SER A 136 1.65 14.90 -3.13
C SER A 136 2.55 15.01 -1.91
N GLY A 137 3.21 13.91 -1.51
CA GLY A 137 4.21 13.90 -0.45
C GLY A 137 5.41 14.79 -0.79
N GLU A 138 5.95 14.67 -2.01
CA GLU A 138 7.05 15.50 -2.50
C GLU A 138 6.68 16.99 -2.49
N TYR A 139 5.54 17.36 -3.07
CA TYR A 139 5.09 18.76 -3.13
C TYR A 139 4.86 19.33 -1.74
N PHE A 140 4.28 18.57 -0.84
CA PHE A 140 4.08 18.96 0.54
C PHE A 140 5.42 19.18 1.27
N LEU A 141 6.32 18.20 1.25
CA LEU A 141 7.62 18.28 1.93
C LEU A 141 8.49 19.42 1.37
N LEU A 142 8.53 19.60 0.05
CA LEU A 142 9.20 20.74 -0.57
C LEU A 142 8.60 22.07 -0.14
N SER A 143 7.27 22.18 -0.02
CA SER A 143 6.60 23.40 0.45
C SER A 143 6.95 23.76 1.90
N GLN A 144 7.30 22.75 2.72
CA GLN A 144 7.74 22.92 4.10
C GLN A 144 9.26 23.20 4.22
N GLY A 145 9.98 23.28 3.10
CA GLY A 145 11.42 23.53 3.09
C GLY A 145 12.27 22.31 3.42
N CYS A 146 11.75 21.10 3.23
CA CYS A 146 12.50 19.86 3.41
C CYS A 146 13.46 19.60 2.24
N THR A 147 14.51 18.85 2.52
CA THR A 147 15.43 18.32 1.50
C THR A 147 14.94 16.94 1.04
N LEU A 148 14.59 16.81 -0.25
CA LEU A 148 14.22 15.52 -0.84
C LEU A 148 15.43 14.83 -1.46
N THR A 149 15.58 13.55 -1.18
CA THR A 149 16.55 12.67 -1.85
C THR A 149 15.82 11.48 -2.45
N TYR A 150 16.11 11.18 -3.72
CA TYR A 150 15.52 10.04 -4.41
C TYR A 150 16.39 8.81 -4.25
N THR A 151 15.77 7.67 -4.04
CA THR A 151 16.44 6.37 -3.94
C THR A 151 15.74 5.31 -4.80
N SER A 152 16.33 4.14 -4.86
CA SER A 152 15.76 2.95 -5.49
C SER A 152 15.63 1.81 -4.49
N ILE A 153 14.78 0.83 -4.76
CA ILE A 153 14.62 -0.37 -3.92
C ILE A 153 15.98 -1.03 -3.64
N ARG A 154 16.86 -1.05 -4.62
CA ARG A 154 18.23 -1.63 -4.51
C ARG A 154 19.10 -0.90 -3.49
N ASN A 155 19.05 0.44 -3.48
CA ASN A 155 19.91 1.29 -2.66
C ASN A 155 19.28 1.68 -1.33
N PHE A 156 17.98 1.46 -1.18
CA PHE A 156 17.16 1.96 -0.08
C PHE A 156 17.77 1.76 1.31
N LYS A 157 18.20 0.54 1.63
CA LYS A 157 18.77 0.22 2.97
C LYS A 157 20.09 0.96 3.24
N THR A 158 20.88 1.20 2.20
CA THR A 158 22.15 1.94 2.29
C THR A 158 21.88 3.43 2.46
N ASP A 159 21.01 3.97 1.61
CA ASP A 159 20.67 5.40 1.62
C ASP A 159 19.95 5.81 2.90
N LEU A 160 19.09 4.95 3.44
CA LEU A 160 18.42 5.16 4.73
C LEU A 160 19.43 5.40 5.86
N LYS A 161 20.52 4.62 5.91
CA LYS A 161 21.58 4.76 6.91
C LYS A 161 22.46 5.98 6.69
N GLN A 162 22.75 6.31 5.42
CA GLN A 162 23.64 7.41 5.06
C GLN A 162 22.95 8.76 5.18
N LEU A 163 21.74 8.87 4.66
CA LEU A 163 21.00 10.12 4.57
C LEU A 163 20.24 10.44 5.87
N LYS A 164 19.91 9.42 6.65
CA LYS A 164 19.22 9.56 7.96
C LYS A 164 17.99 10.47 7.86
N PRO A 165 16.99 10.12 7.04
CA PRO A 165 15.82 10.96 6.85
C PRO A 165 14.99 11.06 8.13
N GLU A 166 14.35 12.22 8.32
CA GLU A 166 13.35 12.46 9.37
C GLU A 166 11.96 11.95 8.91
N HIS A 167 11.65 12.06 7.62
CA HIS A 167 10.33 11.71 7.09
C HIS A 167 10.42 10.78 5.89
N MET A 168 9.49 9.84 5.82
CA MET A 168 9.34 8.95 4.66
C MET A 168 7.89 8.65 4.36
N VAL A 169 7.59 8.62 3.06
CA VAL A 169 6.32 8.13 2.52
C VAL A 169 6.56 6.75 1.93
N GLY A 170 5.66 5.81 2.17
CA GLY A 170 5.82 4.45 1.66
C GLY A 170 4.54 3.64 1.66
N VAL A 171 4.64 2.44 1.12
CA VAL A 171 3.55 1.45 1.11
C VAL A 171 3.80 0.36 2.14
N PRO A 172 2.76 -0.37 2.60
CA PRO A 172 2.90 -1.39 3.64
C PRO A 172 4.01 -2.40 3.38
N ARG A 173 4.18 -2.85 2.13
CA ARG A 173 5.22 -3.81 1.76
C ARG A 173 6.65 -3.29 1.94
N LEU A 174 6.85 -1.97 1.87
CA LEU A 174 8.15 -1.38 2.17
C LEU A 174 8.48 -1.53 3.66
N TRP A 175 7.50 -1.25 4.50
CA TRP A 175 7.62 -1.39 5.95
C TRP A 175 7.79 -2.85 6.37
N ASP A 176 7.10 -3.76 5.70
CA ASP A 176 7.25 -5.19 5.89
C ASP A 176 8.66 -5.67 5.53
N SER A 177 9.22 -5.25 4.40
CA SER A 177 10.60 -5.57 4.00
C SER A 177 11.66 -5.06 4.99
N LEU A 178 11.43 -3.89 5.61
CA LEU A 178 12.30 -3.39 6.69
C LEU A 178 12.15 -4.24 7.94
N TYR A 179 10.93 -4.55 8.33
CA TYR A 179 10.61 -5.42 9.47
C TYR A 179 11.29 -6.78 9.33
N GLU A 180 11.12 -7.46 8.18
CA GLU A 180 11.76 -8.75 7.91
C GLU A 180 13.29 -8.67 7.98
N GLY A 181 13.89 -7.61 7.43
CA GLY A 181 15.33 -7.38 7.54
C GLY A 181 15.81 -7.25 8.99
N ILE A 182 15.04 -6.54 9.83
CA ILE A 182 15.33 -6.40 11.26
C ILE A 182 15.14 -7.75 11.97
N GLN A 183 14.06 -8.46 11.71
CA GLN A 183 13.80 -9.78 12.30
C GLN A 183 14.92 -10.78 11.96
N LYS A 184 15.40 -10.79 10.71
CA LYS A 184 16.53 -11.64 10.29
C LYS A 184 17.80 -11.30 11.08
N GLN A 185 18.08 -10.02 11.28
CA GLN A 185 19.23 -9.58 12.08
C GLN A 185 19.09 -9.97 13.55
N LEU A 186 17.89 -9.85 14.13
CA LEU A 186 17.64 -10.26 15.53
C LEU A 186 17.77 -11.77 15.71
N ARG A 187 17.29 -12.56 14.77
CA ARG A 187 17.42 -14.04 14.77
C ARG A 187 18.89 -14.52 14.63
N SER A 188 19.77 -13.72 14.03
CA SER A 188 21.20 -14.05 13.90
C SER A 188 22.03 -13.77 15.16
N GLN A 189 21.44 -13.16 16.19
CA GLN A 189 22.11 -12.87 17.45
C GLN A 189 22.26 -14.13 18.33
N SER A 190 23.08 -14.03 19.38
CA SER A 190 23.25 -15.11 20.35
C SER A 190 21.93 -15.49 21.04
N PRO A 191 21.75 -16.75 21.47
CA PRO A 191 20.51 -17.19 22.15
C PRO A 191 20.15 -16.33 23.37
N THR A 192 21.12 -15.84 24.10
CA THR A 192 20.91 -14.94 25.24
C THR A 192 20.37 -13.60 24.80
N GLN A 193 20.93 -13.00 23.75
CA GLN A 193 20.43 -11.75 23.19
C GLN A 193 19.01 -11.90 22.64
N GLN A 194 18.71 -13.00 21.93
CA GLN A 194 17.36 -13.28 21.46
C GLN A 194 16.34 -13.36 22.59
N LYS A 195 16.69 -14.00 23.72
CA LYS A 195 15.81 -14.06 24.91
C LYS A 195 15.57 -12.66 25.52
N ILE A 196 16.59 -11.83 25.60
CA ILE A 196 16.47 -10.44 26.09
C ILE A 196 15.56 -9.63 25.18
N VAL A 197 15.76 -9.71 23.86
CA VAL A 197 14.92 -9.05 22.87
C VAL A 197 13.46 -9.50 23.00
N ALA A 198 13.21 -10.81 23.02
CA ALA A 198 11.86 -11.36 23.16
C ALA A 198 11.18 -10.91 24.48
N PHE A 199 11.92 -10.89 25.59
CA PHE A 199 11.42 -10.41 26.88
C PHE A 199 10.95 -8.95 26.80
N PHE A 200 11.77 -8.03 26.26
CA PHE A 200 11.39 -6.63 26.16
C PHE A 200 10.26 -6.40 25.14
N PHE A 201 10.26 -7.13 24.02
CA PHE A 201 9.16 -7.03 23.06
C PHE A 201 7.82 -7.45 23.67
N ASN A 202 7.76 -8.55 24.43
CA ASN A 202 6.55 -9.01 25.09
C ASN A 202 6.02 -8.00 26.14
N ILE A 203 6.93 -7.39 26.91
CA ILE A 203 6.57 -6.33 27.87
C ILE A 203 6.02 -5.12 27.12
N SER A 204 6.72 -4.67 26.08
CA SER A 204 6.33 -3.50 25.31
C SER A 204 5.04 -3.71 24.54
N GLN A 205 4.79 -4.93 24.04
CA GLN A 205 3.50 -5.29 23.44
C GLN A 205 2.37 -5.10 24.47
N SER A 206 2.57 -5.61 25.71
CA SER A 206 1.58 -5.43 26.78
C SER A 206 1.42 -3.96 27.18
N PHE A 207 2.50 -3.20 27.18
CA PHE A 207 2.50 -1.76 27.46
C PHE A 207 1.69 -0.97 26.42
N ILE A 208 2.01 -1.12 25.12
CA ILE A 208 1.32 -0.36 24.05
C ILE A 208 -0.16 -0.70 23.99
N ILE A 209 -0.54 -1.98 24.12
CA ILE A 209 -1.95 -2.39 24.14
C ILE A 209 -2.67 -1.74 25.33
N SER A 210 -2.08 -1.79 26.52
CA SER A 210 -2.69 -1.20 27.72
C SER A 210 -2.79 0.32 27.61
N ARG A 211 -1.79 0.99 27.04
CA ARG A 211 -1.81 2.44 26.77
C ARG A 211 -2.93 2.81 25.80
N ARG A 212 -3.06 2.08 24.67
CA ARG A 212 -4.11 2.32 23.67
C ARG A 212 -5.51 2.18 24.26
N ILE A 213 -5.74 1.15 25.11
CA ILE A 213 -7.05 0.97 25.80
C ILE A 213 -7.30 2.14 26.76
N ALA A 214 -6.29 2.53 27.56
CA ALA A 214 -6.41 3.63 28.51
C ALA A 214 -6.71 4.98 27.84
N GLU A 215 -6.16 5.21 26.65
CA GLU A 215 -6.30 6.43 25.83
C GLU A 215 -7.48 6.36 24.85
N ASN A 216 -8.24 5.26 24.84
CA ASN A 216 -9.32 4.99 23.87
C ASN A 216 -8.84 5.01 22.39
N MET A 217 -7.61 4.56 22.14
CA MET A 217 -6.96 4.50 20.82
C MET A 217 -6.83 3.06 20.30
N SER A 218 -7.74 2.18 20.71
CA SER A 218 -7.81 0.79 20.25
C SER A 218 -9.17 0.52 19.62
N LEU A 219 -9.18 0.20 18.33
CA LEU A 219 -10.41 -0.15 17.62
C LEU A 219 -11.05 -1.42 18.18
N ASP A 220 -10.24 -2.38 18.62
CA ASP A 220 -10.71 -3.65 19.21
C ASP A 220 -11.35 -3.46 20.59
N HIS A 221 -11.08 -2.33 21.29
CA HIS A 221 -11.57 -2.01 22.63
C HIS A 221 -12.23 -0.63 22.68
N PHE A 222 -12.87 -0.25 21.60
CA PHE A 222 -13.45 1.09 21.46
C PHE A 222 -14.55 1.36 22.50
N ASP A 223 -15.32 0.33 22.88
CA ASP A 223 -16.39 0.38 23.89
C ASP A 223 -15.91 -0.04 25.28
N ALA A 224 -14.60 0.00 25.56
CA ALA A 224 -14.05 -0.40 26.85
C ALA A 224 -14.67 0.38 28.00
N ALA A 225 -15.13 -0.32 29.03
CA ALA A 225 -15.72 0.28 30.23
C ALA A 225 -14.70 1.19 30.95
N ALA A 226 -15.20 2.17 31.73
CA ALA A 226 -14.31 3.05 32.50
C ALA A 226 -13.40 2.30 33.46
N SER A 227 -13.88 1.20 34.05
CA SER A 227 -13.09 0.29 34.90
C SER A 227 -11.97 -0.42 34.11
N GLU A 228 -12.25 -0.88 32.90
CA GLU A 228 -11.26 -1.51 32.03
C GLU A 228 -10.17 -0.50 31.63
N ARG A 229 -10.55 0.70 31.24
CA ARG A 229 -9.62 1.80 30.92
C ARG A 229 -8.75 2.19 32.11
N PHE A 230 -9.32 2.19 33.33
CA PHE A 230 -8.57 2.45 34.55
C PHE A 230 -7.52 1.36 34.84
N ILE A 231 -7.92 0.08 34.74
CA ILE A 231 -6.99 -1.05 34.90
C ILE A 231 -5.88 -1.00 33.84
N ALA A 232 -6.25 -0.71 32.60
CA ALA A 232 -5.30 -0.57 31.50
C ALA A 232 -4.31 0.58 31.76
N ARG A 233 -4.76 1.70 32.32
CA ARG A 233 -3.89 2.83 32.70
C ARG A 233 -2.91 2.44 33.80
N LEU A 234 -3.35 1.75 34.84
CA LEU A 234 -2.48 1.22 35.90
C LEU A 234 -1.42 0.29 35.32
N LYS A 235 -1.83 -0.65 34.48
CA LYS A 235 -0.93 -1.60 33.84
C LYS A 235 0.09 -0.89 32.95
N ALA A 236 -0.33 0.07 32.15
CA ALA A 236 0.58 0.87 31.31
C ALA A 236 1.60 1.63 32.17
N THR A 237 1.16 2.26 33.28
CA THR A 237 2.05 2.99 34.19
C THR A 237 3.09 2.07 34.82
N LEU A 238 2.70 0.85 35.23
CA LEU A 238 3.62 -0.13 35.81
C LEU A 238 4.64 -0.67 34.78
N LEU A 239 4.24 -0.81 33.51
CA LEU A 239 5.10 -1.35 32.45
C LEU A 239 5.99 -0.27 31.79
N ALA A 240 5.65 1.02 31.93
CA ALA A 240 6.38 2.12 31.31
C ALA A 240 7.89 2.14 31.63
N PRO A 241 8.36 1.93 32.89
CA PRO A 241 9.80 1.89 33.18
C PRO A 241 10.53 0.75 32.46
N LEU A 242 9.89 -0.44 32.36
CA LEU A 242 10.46 -1.58 31.66
C LEU A 242 10.49 -1.38 30.16
N HIS A 243 9.45 -0.77 29.57
CA HIS A 243 9.45 -0.36 28.18
C HIS A 243 10.57 0.65 27.88
N SER A 244 10.77 1.65 28.76
CA SER A 244 11.85 2.63 28.63
C SER A 244 13.24 2.00 28.75
N LEU A 245 13.39 0.96 29.58
CA LEU A 245 14.62 0.20 29.66
C LEU A 245 14.86 -0.61 28.36
N GLY A 246 13.81 -1.25 27.83
CA GLY A 246 13.83 -1.92 26.53
C GLY A 246 14.20 -0.97 25.39
N ASP A 247 13.71 0.28 25.45
CA ASP A 247 14.06 1.32 24.47
C ASP A 247 15.58 1.57 24.45
N LYS A 248 16.19 1.80 25.61
CA LYS A 248 17.63 2.06 25.72
C LYS A 248 18.51 0.86 25.33
N LEU A 249 18.10 -0.35 25.69
CA LEU A 249 18.94 -1.54 25.52
C LEU A 249 18.77 -2.20 24.14
N VAL A 250 17.57 -2.09 23.54
CA VAL A 250 17.18 -2.84 22.32
C VAL A 250 16.73 -1.91 21.22
N TYR A 251 15.70 -1.07 21.44
CA TYR A 251 15.02 -0.38 20.34
C TYR A 251 15.83 0.77 19.76
N GLN A 252 16.63 1.47 20.57
CA GLN A 252 17.53 2.48 20.06
C GLN A 252 18.52 1.91 19.04
N LYS A 253 19.07 0.70 19.28
CA LYS A 253 19.97 0.04 18.33
C LYS A 253 19.26 -0.32 17.00
N ILE A 254 17.97 -0.68 17.07
CA ILE A 254 17.17 -0.93 15.89
C ILE A 254 16.97 0.38 15.11
N ARG A 255 16.60 1.47 15.79
CA ARG A 255 16.47 2.80 15.17
C ARG A 255 17.77 3.29 14.55
N ASP A 256 18.90 3.11 15.24
CA ASP A 256 20.23 3.46 14.72
C ASP A 256 20.54 2.68 13.43
N GLY A 257 20.12 1.43 13.35
CA GLY A 257 20.20 0.61 12.14
C GLY A 257 19.37 1.15 10.97
N LEU A 258 18.35 1.95 11.25
CA LEU A 258 17.50 2.66 10.29
C LEU A 258 17.92 4.14 10.10
N GLY A 259 19.11 4.53 10.53
CA GLY A 259 19.64 5.89 10.42
C GLY A 259 19.43 6.76 11.68
N GLY A 260 18.59 6.35 12.62
CA GLY A 260 18.45 6.96 13.96
C GLY A 260 17.73 8.31 14.01
N LYS A 261 17.16 8.78 12.89
CA LYS A 261 16.56 10.11 12.79
C LYS A 261 15.08 10.11 12.38
N ILE A 262 14.53 8.94 12.06
CA ILE A 262 13.13 8.84 11.60
C ILE A 262 12.20 9.38 12.68
N GLU A 263 11.48 10.45 12.37
CA GLU A 263 10.42 11.03 13.20
C GLU A 263 9.04 10.54 12.77
N THR A 264 8.81 10.33 11.45
CA THR A 264 7.52 9.92 10.92
C THR A 264 7.65 9.02 9.70
N LEU A 265 6.96 7.91 9.73
CA LEU A 265 6.67 7.10 8.55
C LEU A 265 5.20 7.28 8.17
N VAL A 266 4.92 7.57 6.90
CA VAL A 266 3.56 7.63 6.37
C VAL A 266 3.30 6.41 5.51
N SER A 267 2.28 5.63 5.85
CA SER A 267 1.88 4.43 5.12
C SER A 267 0.57 4.65 4.38
N GLY A 268 0.59 4.47 3.08
CA GLY A 268 -0.61 4.59 2.24
C GLY A 268 -0.63 3.58 1.12
N GLY A 269 -1.69 3.62 0.32
CA GLY A 269 -1.81 2.74 -0.84
C GLY A 269 -2.28 1.32 -0.55
N GLY A 270 -2.36 0.90 0.70
CA GLY A 270 -2.85 -0.41 1.16
C GLY A 270 -3.04 -0.43 2.66
N SER A 271 -3.66 -1.49 3.19
CA SER A 271 -3.81 -1.69 4.63
C SER A 271 -2.47 -2.03 5.28
N LEU A 272 -2.17 -1.40 6.42
CA LEU A 272 -1.00 -1.72 7.23
C LEU A 272 -1.36 -2.89 8.16
N ALA A 273 -0.63 -3.99 8.04
CA ALA A 273 -0.84 -5.14 8.91
C ALA A 273 -0.61 -4.79 10.39
N LYS A 274 -1.47 -5.31 11.27
CA LYS A 274 -1.46 -4.98 12.71
C LYS A 274 -0.10 -5.23 13.37
N HIS A 275 0.59 -6.32 13.01
CA HIS A 275 1.89 -6.65 13.60
C HIS A 275 2.98 -5.63 13.23
N LEU A 276 2.91 -5.02 12.04
CA LEU A 276 3.80 -3.94 11.64
C LEU A 276 3.48 -2.67 12.42
N ASP A 277 2.21 -2.30 12.51
CA ASP A 277 1.75 -1.14 13.28
C ASP A 277 2.18 -1.24 14.77
N ASP A 278 2.06 -2.44 15.36
CA ASP A 278 2.52 -2.74 16.72
C ASP A 278 4.05 -2.68 16.83
N PHE A 279 4.76 -3.30 15.91
CA PHE A 279 6.23 -3.34 15.93
C PHE A 279 6.84 -1.94 15.87
N TYR A 280 6.40 -1.12 14.93
CA TYR A 280 6.92 0.23 14.76
C TYR A 280 6.62 1.12 15.97
N GLU A 281 5.44 0.96 16.59
CA GLU A 281 5.12 1.65 17.84
C GLU A 281 6.01 1.20 19.00
N ILE A 282 6.27 -0.11 19.14
CA ILE A 282 7.17 -0.66 20.17
C ILE A 282 8.56 -0.03 20.07
N ILE A 283 9.09 0.13 18.87
CA ILE A 283 10.42 0.73 18.67
C ILE A 283 10.41 2.27 18.59
N ASN A 284 9.29 2.89 18.98
CA ASN A 284 9.10 4.35 19.00
C ASN A 284 9.33 5.04 17.63
N ILE A 285 8.94 4.40 16.54
CA ILE A 285 8.84 5.00 15.21
C ILE A 285 7.35 5.07 14.85
N PRO A 286 6.68 6.23 14.94
CA PRO A 286 5.25 6.32 14.63
C PRO A 286 5.01 6.12 13.15
N VAL A 287 4.08 5.22 12.82
CA VAL A 287 3.56 5.05 11.46
C VAL A 287 2.18 5.70 11.40
N LEU A 288 2.02 6.68 10.52
CA LEU A 288 0.75 7.32 10.25
C LEU A 288 0.14 6.70 8.99
N VAL A 289 -1.04 6.13 9.12
CA VAL A 289 -1.75 5.55 7.96
C VAL A 289 -2.59 6.63 7.31
N GLY A 290 -2.48 6.75 5.98
CA GLY A 290 -3.32 7.60 5.16
C GLY A 290 -4.14 6.78 4.16
N TYR A 291 -5.34 7.28 3.83
CA TYR A 291 -6.25 6.73 2.84
C TYR A 291 -6.56 7.73 1.76
N GLY A 292 -6.72 7.24 0.55
CA GLY A 292 -7.15 8.01 -0.61
C GLY A 292 -6.90 7.28 -1.92
N LEU A 293 -7.26 7.94 -3.02
CA LEU A 293 -7.22 7.42 -4.39
C LEU A 293 -6.61 8.46 -5.33
N THR A 294 -6.18 8.04 -6.49
CA THR A 294 -5.70 8.99 -7.52
C THR A 294 -6.75 10.06 -7.81
N GLU A 295 -8.01 9.67 -7.86
CA GLU A 295 -9.18 10.51 -8.08
C GLU A 295 -9.43 11.54 -6.96
N THR A 296 -8.73 11.40 -5.83
CA THR A 296 -8.80 12.33 -4.69
C THR A 296 -7.47 13.03 -4.37
N SER A 297 -6.47 12.99 -5.25
CA SER A 297 -5.22 13.79 -5.31
C SER A 297 -4.12 13.60 -4.25
N PRO A 298 -3.91 12.55 -3.46
CA PRO A 298 -4.83 11.43 -3.23
C PRO A 298 -5.50 11.45 -1.86
N VAL A 299 -4.89 12.10 -0.82
CA VAL A 299 -5.23 11.90 0.60
C VAL A 299 -6.60 12.47 0.94
N THR A 300 -7.41 11.68 1.59
CA THR A 300 -8.72 12.09 2.14
C THR A 300 -8.78 11.95 3.65
N ASN A 301 -8.15 10.93 4.18
CA ASN A 301 -8.08 10.65 5.62
C ASN A 301 -6.66 10.32 6.02
N ALA A 302 -6.26 10.70 7.20
CA ALA A 302 -4.97 10.35 7.77
C ALA A 302 -5.01 10.28 9.30
N ARG A 303 -4.20 9.38 9.86
CA ARG A 303 -3.86 9.41 11.29
C ARG A 303 -2.86 10.54 11.53
N THR A 304 -2.85 11.08 12.75
CA THR A 304 -1.89 12.10 13.18
C THR A 304 -1.10 11.62 14.39
N HIS A 305 -0.04 12.31 14.78
CA HIS A 305 0.70 11.99 16.00
C HIS A 305 -0.17 12.09 17.26
N SER A 306 -1.10 13.05 17.30
CA SER A 306 -2.01 13.26 18.43
C SER A 306 -3.23 12.36 18.42
N HIS A 307 -3.59 11.83 17.26
CA HIS A 307 -4.77 10.96 17.07
C HIS A 307 -4.42 9.80 16.13
N ASN A 308 -3.85 8.74 16.69
CA ASN A 308 -3.36 7.59 15.94
C ASN A 308 -4.14 6.32 16.33
N LEU A 309 -5.43 6.26 15.94
CA LEU A 309 -6.29 5.10 16.19
C LEU A 309 -5.85 3.91 15.32
N ARG A 310 -5.29 2.89 15.98
CA ARG A 310 -4.79 1.70 15.26
C ARG A 310 -5.93 0.89 14.66
N GLY A 311 -5.76 0.47 13.41
CA GLY A 311 -6.80 -0.23 12.64
C GLY A 311 -7.69 0.71 11.80
N ALA A 312 -7.71 2.02 12.07
CA ALA A 312 -8.39 3.01 11.25
C ALA A 312 -7.47 3.64 10.20
N SER A 313 -8.05 4.32 9.22
CA SER A 313 -7.35 5.14 8.23
C SER A 313 -7.24 6.62 8.65
N GLY A 314 -7.70 6.93 9.86
CA GLY A 314 -7.66 8.26 10.46
C GLY A 314 -8.87 9.14 10.12
N GLN A 315 -8.82 10.35 10.61
CA GLN A 315 -9.87 11.36 10.42
C GLN A 315 -9.76 12.02 9.03
N PRO A 316 -10.85 12.59 8.49
CA PRO A 316 -10.79 13.38 7.27
C PRO A 316 -9.80 14.55 7.41
N ILE A 317 -9.01 14.78 6.36
CA ILE A 317 -8.17 15.98 6.29
C ILE A 317 -9.06 17.23 6.13
N PRO A 318 -8.55 18.44 6.40
CA PRO A 318 -9.35 19.67 6.31
C PRO A 318 -10.15 19.79 5.01
N GLU A 319 -11.35 20.33 5.08
CA GLU A 319 -12.30 20.53 3.98
C GLU A 319 -12.76 19.23 3.26
N THR A 320 -12.55 18.05 3.88
CA THR A 320 -12.96 16.76 3.34
C THR A 320 -14.17 16.22 4.09
N GLU A 321 -15.17 15.78 3.35
CA GLU A 321 -16.38 15.16 3.87
C GLU A 321 -16.40 13.67 3.46
N ILE A 322 -16.76 12.82 4.40
CA ILE A 322 -16.93 11.37 4.17
C ILE A 322 -18.39 11.01 4.50
N SER A 323 -19.03 10.25 3.62
CA SER A 323 -20.37 9.70 3.84
C SER A 323 -20.33 8.19 3.61
N ILE A 324 -20.97 7.45 4.51
CA ILE A 324 -21.16 6.00 4.35
C ILE A 324 -22.59 5.77 3.91
N VAL A 325 -22.76 5.10 2.78
CA VAL A 325 -24.08 4.84 2.19
C VAL A 325 -24.30 3.35 1.96
N ASP A 326 -25.54 2.95 1.92
CA ASP A 326 -25.91 1.60 1.47
C ASP A 326 -25.49 1.40 0.01
N PRO A 327 -24.77 0.32 -0.34
CA PRO A 327 -24.26 0.11 -1.70
C PRO A 327 -25.35 0.03 -2.78
N HIS A 328 -26.56 -0.41 -2.43
CA HIS A 328 -27.67 -0.62 -3.37
C HIS A 328 -28.62 0.58 -3.45
N THR A 329 -29.04 1.07 -2.28
CA THR A 329 -30.03 2.17 -2.20
C THR A 329 -29.41 3.54 -2.25
N ARG A 330 -28.09 3.65 -2.01
CA ARG A 330 -27.33 4.92 -1.90
C ARG A 330 -27.82 5.84 -0.77
N GLN A 331 -28.64 5.34 0.14
CA GLN A 331 -29.09 6.11 1.30
C GLN A 331 -27.98 6.16 2.37
N PRO A 332 -27.78 7.30 3.03
CA PRO A 332 -26.84 7.43 4.13
C PRO A 332 -27.12 6.42 5.25
N LEU A 333 -26.06 5.79 5.75
CA LEU A 333 -26.15 4.86 6.87
C LEU A 333 -25.80 5.55 8.19
N PRO A 334 -26.38 5.10 9.32
CA PRO A 334 -26.00 5.58 10.63
C PRO A 334 -24.51 5.33 10.93
N GLN A 335 -23.92 6.18 11.78
CA GLN A 335 -22.56 6.01 12.27
C GLN A 335 -22.32 4.62 12.85
N GLY A 336 -21.16 4.02 12.60
CA GLY A 336 -20.83 2.66 13.00
C GLY A 336 -21.37 1.58 12.07
N LYS A 337 -22.25 1.91 11.12
CA LYS A 337 -22.72 0.98 10.10
C LYS A 337 -21.78 0.99 8.90
N ARG A 338 -21.50 -0.20 8.41
CA ARG A 338 -20.65 -0.42 7.26
C ARG A 338 -21.42 -0.25 5.95
N GLY A 339 -20.80 0.42 4.99
CA GLY A 339 -21.36 0.65 3.66
C GLY A 339 -20.29 1.15 2.68
N LEU A 340 -20.74 1.68 1.57
CA LEU A 340 -19.90 2.27 0.53
C LEU A 340 -19.43 3.66 0.97
N VAL A 341 -18.15 3.93 0.77
CA VAL A 341 -17.52 5.20 1.15
C VAL A 341 -17.64 6.21 0.01
N LEU A 342 -18.34 7.30 0.25
CA LEU A 342 -18.40 8.47 -0.63
C LEU A 342 -17.55 9.59 -0.06
N ILE A 343 -16.90 10.34 -0.96
CA ILE A 343 -15.92 11.39 -0.62
C ILE A 343 -16.30 12.68 -1.33
N ARG A 344 -16.30 13.79 -0.60
CA ARG A 344 -16.48 15.13 -1.17
C ARG A 344 -15.43 16.09 -0.62
N GLY A 345 -14.88 16.94 -1.46
CA GLY A 345 -13.89 17.93 -1.03
C GLY A 345 -13.11 18.53 -2.21
N PRO A 346 -12.28 19.54 -1.93
CA PRO A 346 -11.49 20.24 -2.95
C PRO A 346 -10.45 19.37 -3.65
N GLN A 347 -10.10 18.23 -3.08
CA GLN A 347 -9.15 17.27 -3.66
C GLN A 347 -9.77 16.33 -4.70
N VAL A 348 -11.10 16.26 -4.82
CA VAL A 348 -11.77 15.38 -5.78
C VAL A 348 -11.49 15.88 -7.20
N MET A 349 -11.12 14.99 -8.09
CA MET A 349 -10.81 15.25 -9.50
C MET A 349 -11.96 15.96 -10.23
N GLN A 350 -11.67 16.62 -11.36
CA GLN A 350 -12.71 17.15 -12.25
C GLN A 350 -13.52 16.04 -12.94
N GLY A 351 -12.95 14.86 -13.10
CA GLY A 351 -13.53 13.73 -13.79
C GLY A 351 -12.49 12.95 -14.58
N TYR A 352 -12.93 12.00 -15.39
CA TYR A 352 -12.07 11.24 -16.29
C TYR A 352 -12.02 11.90 -17.67
N TYR A 353 -10.80 12.11 -18.16
CA TYR A 353 -10.55 12.79 -19.45
C TYR A 353 -11.27 12.08 -20.60
N LYS A 354 -12.03 12.84 -21.41
CA LYS A 354 -12.85 12.33 -22.52
C LYS A 354 -13.83 11.20 -22.17
N LYS A 355 -14.16 11.02 -20.88
CA LYS A 355 -15.05 9.94 -20.43
C LYS A 355 -16.20 10.49 -19.56
N PRO A 356 -17.12 11.26 -20.14
CA PRO A 356 -18.21 11.90 -19.38
C PRO A 356 -19.13 10.90 -18.68
N GLU A 357 -19.43 9.77 -19.31
CA GLU A 357 -20.25 8.72 -18.70
C GLU A 357 -19.57 8.07 -17.50
N ALA A 358 -18.26 7.81 -17.59
CA ALA A 358 -17.50 7.27 -16.47
C ALA A 358 -17.39 8.28 -15.33
N THR A 359 -17.28 9.56 -15.66
CA THR A 359 -17.30 10.65 -14.68
C THR A 359 -18.64 10.74 -13.97
N ALA A 360 -19.75 10.71 -14.69
CA ALA A 360 -21.10 10.77 -14.11
C ALA A 360 -21.43 9.55 -13.24
N LYS A 361 -20.80 8.40 -13.51
CA LYS A 361 -20.90 7.20 -12.65
C LYS A 361 -20.05 7.31 -11.38
N ALA A 362 -18.94 8.05 -11.43
CA ALA A 362 -18.01 8.17 -10.32
C ALA A 362 -18.29 9.37 -9.42
N ILE A 363 -18.82 10.46 -9.96
CA ILE A 363 -19.12 11.69 -9.22
C ILE A 363 -20.58 12.06 -9.45
N ASP A 364 -21.33 12.13 -8.36
CA ASP A 364 -22.74 12.50 -8.44
C ASP A 364 -22.93 14.03 -8.64
N PRO A 365 -24.17 14.51 -8.96
CA PRO A 365 -24.43 15.94 -9.15
C PRO A 365 -24.17 16.83 -7.92
N GLN A 366 -24.09 16.24 -6.70
CA GLN A 366 -23.77 16.92 -5.47
C GLN A 366 -22.25 16.95 -5.17
N GLY A 367 -21.43 16.37 -6.05
CA GLY A 367 -19.97 16.33 -5.94
C GLY A 367 -19.43 15.20 -5.07
N TRP A 368 -20.24 14.21 -4.72
CA TRP A 368 -19.79 13.03 -4.03
C TRP A 368 -19.12 12.05 -5.00
N PHE A 369 -17.87 11.73 -4.72
CA PHE A 369 -17.11 10.73 -5.46
C PHE A 369 -17.31 9.35 -4.84
N ASP A 370 -17.69 8.37 -5.65
CA ASP A 370 -17.79 6.96 -5.28
C ASP A 370 -16.42 6.31 -5.29
N SER A 371 -15.89 6.02 -4.12
CA SER A 371 -14.56 5.42 -3.98
C SER A 371 -14.49 3.95 -4.43
N GLY A 372 -15.64 3.26 -4.47
CA GLY A 372 -15.72 1.81 -4.63
C GLY A 372 -15.19 1.02 -3.43
N ASP A 373 -14.83 1.70 -2.34
CA ASP A 373 -14.33 1.08 -1.11
C ASP A 373 -15.46 0.94 -0.08
N LEU A 374 -15.40 -0.12 0.72
CA LEU A 374 -16.31 -0.38 1.83
C LEU A 374 -15.66 0.03 3.15
N GLY A 375 -16.46 0.64 4.03
CA GLY A 375 -15.96 1.10 5.33
C GLY A 375 -17.06 1.61 6.24
N TRP A 376 -16.65 2.14 7.39
CA TRP A 376 -17.53 2.75 8.36
C TRP A 376 -16.80 3.85 9.13
N ILE A 377 -17.53 4.73 9.79
CA ILE A 377 -16.99 5.85 10.58
C ILE A 377 -17.17 5.56 12.06
N THR A 378 -16.09 5.69 12.82
CA THR A 378 -16.10 5.56 14.29
C THR A 378 -16.79 6.76 14.95
N PRO A 379 -17.22 6.66 16.23
CA PRO A 379 -17.72 7.81 16.98
C PRO A 379 -16.74 8.98 17.09
N MET A 380 -15.43 8.74 16.92
CA MET A 380 -14.38 9.78 16.91
C MET A 380 -14.09 10.31 15.50
N ASN A 381 -14.95 10.00 14.52
CA ASN A 381 -14.84 10.42 13.13
C ASN A 381 -13.63 9.82 12.36
N ASP A 382 -13.12 8.67 12.80
CA ASP A 382 -12.13 7.94 12.02
C ASP A 382 -12.79 7.05 10.97
N LEU A 383 -12.24 7.04 9.78
CA LEU A 383 -12.64 6.12 8.71
C LEU A 383 -11.93 4.77 8.89
N VAL A 384 -12.70 3.70 8.89
CA VAL A 384 -12.20 2.33 8.88
C VAL A 384 -12.55 1.71 7.54
N ILE A 385 -11.55 1.48 6.70
CA ILE A 385 -11.72 0.75 5.43
C ILE A 385 -11.67 -0.74 5.72
N THR A 386 -12.64 -1.47 5.16
CA THR A 386 -12.77 -2.92 5.36
C THR A 386 -12.49 -3.72 4.09
N GLY A 387 -12.58 -3.10 2.91
CA GLY A 387 -12.31 -3.76 1.64
C GLY A 387 -12.81 -2.96 0.44
N ARG A 388 -12.86 -3.62 -0.72
CA ARG A 388 -13.44 -3.05 -1.94
C ARG A 388 -14.74 -3.75 -2.30
N ALA A 389 -15.73 -2.98 -2.70
CA ALA A 389 -17.02 -3.52 -3.11
C ALA A 389 -16.90 -4.55 -4.27
N LYS A 390 -15.96 -4.31 -5.18
CA LYS A 390 -15.70 -5.21 -6.33
C LYS A 390 -14.86 -6.45 -6.01
N ASP A 391 -14.12 -6.43 -4.90
CA ASP A 391 -13.26 -7.53 -4.47
C ASP A 391 -13.99 -8.46 -3.48
N THR A 392 -15.18 -8.07 -3.03
CA THR A 392 -16.03 -8.89 -2.17
C THR A 392 -16.32 -10.23 -2.82
N ILE A 393 -15.99 -11.30 -2.13
CA ILE A 393 -16.30 -12.68 -2.54
C ILE A 393 -17.70 -12.98 -2.03
N VAL A 394 -18.61 -13.30 -2.94
CA VAL A 394 -19.96 -13.75 -2.60
C VAL A 394 -19.97 -15.27 -2.61
N LEU A 395 -20.17 -15.88 -1.45
CA LEU A 395 -20.32 -17.34 -1.35
C LEU A 395 -21.69 -17.79 -1.86
N ASN A 396 -21.84 -19.07 -2.17
CA ASN A 396 -23.10 -19.62 -2.69
C ASN A 396 -24.27 -19.59 -1.70
N ASN A 397 -24.00 -19.38 -0.40
CA ASN A 397 -25.01 -19.13 0.63
C ASN A 397 -25.44 -17.66 0.71
N GLY A 398 -24.86 -16.78 -0.14
CA GLY A 398 -25.14 -15.34 -0.15
C GLY A 398 -24.29 -14.51 0.81
N GLU A 399 -23.39 -15.12 1.58
CA GLU A 399 -22.49 -14.40 2.47
C GLU A 399 -21.45 -13.59 1.69
N ASN A 400 -21.29 -12.33 2.08
CA ASN A 400 -20.31 -11.41 1.53
C ASN A 400 -19.03 -11.45 2.37
N ILE A 401 -17.95 -11.88 1.77
CA ILE A 401 -16.63 -11.97 2.41
C ILE A 401 -15.70 -10.91 1.83
N GLU A 402 -15.09 -10.12 2.70
CA GLU A 402 -14.01 -9.22 2.33
C GLU A 402 -12.69 -9.92 2.47
N PRO A 403 -11.97 -10.10 1.36
CA PRO A 403 -10.76 -10.89 1.38
C PRO A 403 -9.62 -10.21 2.14
N GLN A 404 -9.46 -8.90 2.01
CA GLN A 404 -8.30 -8.16 2.51
C GLN A 404 -8.02 -8.37 4.01
N PRO A 405 -9.01 -8.24 4.93
CA PRO A 405 -8.77 -8.45 6.35
C PRO A 405 -8.35 -9.88 6.71
N ILE A 406 -8.76 -10.86 5.91
CA ILE A 406 -8.39 -12.27 6.10
C ILE A 406 -6.98 -12.51 5.58
N GLU A 407 -6.65 -11.98 4.40
CA GLU A 407 -5.32 -12.03 3.80
C GLU A 407 -4.29 -11.36 4.72
N ASP A 408 -4.58 -10.14 5.20
CA ASP A 408 -3.72 -9.42 6.15
C ASP A 408 -3.51 -10.18 7.47
N ALA A 409 -4.48 -10.96 7.89
CA ALA A 409 -4.31 -11.82 9.05
C ALA A 409 -3.38 -13.01 8.76
N CYS A 410 -3.55 -13.67 7.63
CA CYS A 410 -2.79 -14.88 7.28
C CYS A 410 -1.32 -14.62 6.95
N ILE A 411 -0.98 -13.47 6.35
CA ILE A 411 0.42 -13.09 6.09
C ILE A 411 1.24 -12.81 7.36
N ARG A 412 0.63 -12.82 8.56
CA ARG A 412 1.36 -12.81 9.84
C ARG A 412 2.09 -14.13 10.10
N SER A 413 1.67 -15.21 9.46
CA SER A 413 2.37 -16.49 9.54
C SER A 413 3.76 -16.36 8.89
N PRO A 414 4.84 -16.76 9.57
CA PRO A 414 6.19 -16.70 8.99
C PRO A 414 6.36 -17.61 7.77
N TYR A 415 5.39 -18.48 7.50
CA TYR A 415 5.43 -19.44 6.39
C TYR A 415 4.71 -18.97 5.13
N ILE A 416 4.05 -17.79 5.18
CA ILE A 416 3.26 -17.23 4.08
C ILE A 416 3.86 -15.89 3.66
N ASP A 417 4.44 -15.83 2.46
CA ASP A 417 4.97 -14.58 1.90
C ASP A 417 3.89 -13.74 1.23
N GLN A 418 3.00 -14.40 0.49
CA GLN A 418 1.89 -13.73 -0.21
C GLN A 418 0.70 -14.68 -0.28
N MET A 419 -0.49 -14.11 -0.34
CA MET A 419 -1.69 -14.90 -0.60
C MET A 419 -2.77 -14.10 -1.29
N MET A 420 -3.69 -14.82 -1.94
CA MET A 420 -4.92 -14.28 -2.49
C MET A 420 -6.07 -15.24 -2.16
N LEU A 421 -7.11 -14.72 -1.50
CA LEU A 421 -8.35 -15.46 -1.27
C LEU A 421 -9.16 -15.60 -2.56
N VAL A 422 -9.77 -16.74 -2.71
CA VAL A 422 -10.70 -17.10 -3.79
C VAL A 422 -11.93 -17.79 -3.21
N GLY A 423 -13.02 -17.88 -3.96
CA GLY A 423 -14.23 -18.56 -3.48
C GLY A 423 -15.52 -17.97 -4.02
N GLN A 424 -15.46 -17.13 -5.06
CA GLN A 424 -16.66 -16.59 -5.70
C GLN A 424 -17.59 -17.72 -6.14
N ASP A 425 -18.85 -17.67 -5.70
CA ASP A 425 -19.91 -18.66 -5.95
C ASP A 425 -19.61 -20.07 -5.41
N GLN A 426 -18.62 -20.21 -4.52
CA GLN A 426 -18.24 -21.47 -3.89
C GLN A 426 -18.90 -21.64 -2.50
N LYS A 427 -18.89 -22.87 -1.98
CA LYS A 427 -19.43 -23.20 -0.63
C LYS A 427 -18.56 -22.65 0.52
N ALA A 428 -17.29 -22.37 0.25
CA ALA A 428 -16.33 -21.92 1.24
C ALA A 428 -15.18 -21.17 0.55
N LEU A 429 -14.36 -20.51 1.35
CA LEU A 429 -13.15 -19.84 0.87
C LEU A 429 -12.04 -20.83 0.54
N GLY A 430 -11.30 -20.50 -0.50
CA GLY A 430 -10.00 -21.07 -0.83
C GLY A 430 -8.90 -20.01 -0.85
N ALA A 431 -7.65 -20.43 -0.96
CA ALA A 431 -6.51 -19.53 -1.03
C ALA A 431 -5.44 -20.00 -2.02
N LEU A 432 -4.87 -19.07 -2.79
CA LEU A 432 -3.59 -19.22 -3.44
C LEU A 432 -2.51 -18.66 -2.51
N ILE A 433 -1.47 -19.43 -2.23
CA ILE A 433 -0.44 -19.08 -1.23
C ILE A 433 0.94 -19.20 -1.87
N VAL A 434 1.73 -18.14 -1.74
CA VAL A 434 3.17 -18.16 -2.00
C VAL A 434 3.87 -18.46 -0.67
N PRO A 435 4.51 -19.64 -0.52
CA PRO A 435 5.14 -20.03 0.73
C PRO A 435 6.49 -19.33 0.93
N ASN A 436 6.85 -19.06 2.18
CA ASN A 436 8.21 -18.68 2.58
C ASN A 436 9.09 -19.91 2.70
N LEU A 437 9.84 -20.22 1.65
CA LEU A 437 10.64 -21.44 1.58
C LEU A 437 11.78 -21.46 2.61
N ASP A 438 12.39 -20.32 2.95
CA ASP A 438 13.45 -20.21 3.95
C ASP A 438 12.91 -20.55 5.36
N ALA A 439 11.73 -20.03 5.66
CA ALA A 439 11.07 -20.32 6.94
C ALA A 439 10.64 -21.79 7.03
N LEU A 440 10.14 -22.37 5.93
CA LEU A 440 9.79 -23.80 5.87
C LEU A 440 11.02 -24.71 6.04
N GLN A 441 12.15 -24.38 5.42
CA GLN A 441 13.39 -25.13 5.62
C GLN A 441 13.85 -25.07 7.07
N THR A 442 13.75 -23.91 7.70
CA THR A 442 14.10 -23.74 9.11
C THR A 442 13.17 -24.54 10.02
N TRP A 443 11.87 -24.49 9.74
CA TRP A 443 10.88 -25.30 10.46
C TRP A 443 11.12 -26.80 10.28
N GLY A 444 11.36 -27.25 9.03
CA GLY A 444 11.65 -28.65 8.74
C GLY A 444 12.85 -29.18 9.54
N LYS A 445 13.95 -28.42 9.59
CA LYS A 445 15.13 -28.78 10.41
C LYS A 445 14.77 -28.95 11.90
N ASN A 446 13.92 -28.07 12.45
CA ASN A 446 13.48 -28.15 13.84
C ASN A 446 12.56 -29.37 14.09
N GLN A 447 11.89 -29.88 13.06
CA GLN A 447 11.08 -31.10 13.09
C GLN A 447 11.85 -32.35 12.66
N GLN A 448 13.17 -32.22 12.45
CA GLN A 448 14.04 -33.32 11.95
C GLN A 448 13.64 -33.82 10.56
N LEU A 449 13.03 -32.92 9.75
CA LEU A 449 12.67 -33.17 8.36
C LEU A 449 13.69 -32.52 7.43
N THR A 450 14.10 -33.23 6.38
CA THR A 450 14.88 -32.66 5.28
C THR A 450 13.89 -32.30 4.16
N LEU A 451 13.60 -31.01 3.99
CA LEU A 451 12.68 -30.54 2.95
C LEU A 451 13.47 -30.07 1.75
N THR A 452 13.03 -30.51 0.58
CA THR A 452 13.52 -30.09 -0.75
C THR A 452 12.39 -29.43 -1.53
N PHE A 453 12.68 -28.28 -2.12
CA PHE A 453 11.70 -27.53 -2.88
C PHE A 453 12.15 -27.39 -4.33
N PRO A 454 11.22 -27.49 -5.30
CA PRO A 454 11.52 -27.25 -6.70
C PRO A 454 11.80 -25.74 -6.94
N PRO A 455 12.46 -25.39 -8.04
CA PRO A 455 12.67 -24.00 -8.42
C PRO A 455 11.34 -23.27 -8.68
N GLN A 456 11.35 -21.94 -8.61
CA GLN A 456 10.14 -21.11 -8.77
C GLN A 456 9.42 -21.32 -10.10
N GLU A 457 10.16 -21.67 -11.16
CA GLU A 457 9.64 -21.89 -12.51
C GLU A 457 9.27 -23.36 -12.78
N ALA A 458 9.27 -24.21 -11.74
CA ALA A 458 8.98 -25.63 -11.90
C ALA A 458 7.55 -25.87 -12.41
N PRO A 459 7.36 -26.88 -13.27
CA PRO A 459 6.04 -27.31 -13.67
C PRO A 459 5.15 -27.69 -12.48
N ARG A 460 3.85 -27.52 -12.61
CA ARG A 460 2.88 -27.84 -11.54
C ARG A 460 3.04 -29.26 -11.01
N GLU A 461 3.32 -30.21 -11.86
CA GLU A 461 3.51 -31.63 -11.50
C GLU A 461 4.66 -31.80 -10.52
N ASP A 462 5.79 -31.11 -10.74
CA ASP A 462 6.95 -31.15 -9.85
C ASP A 462 6.63 -30.52 -8.49
N ILE A 463 5.83 -29.46 -8.47
CA ILE A 463 5.40 -28.80 -7.24
C ILE A 463 4.51 -29.74 -6.41
N VAL A 464 3.54 -30.40 -7.03
CA VAL A 464 2.62 -31.34 -6.35
C VAL A 464 3.36 -32.57 -5.84
N ASN A 465 4.38 -33.03 -6.55
CA ASN A 465 5.19 -34.18 -6.16
C ASN A 465 6.32 -33.83 -5.17
N SER A 466 6.47 -32.55 -4.80
CA SER A 466 7.51 -32.08 -3.86
C SER A 466 7.10 -32.22 -2.39
N ASP A 467 8.05 -31.94 -1.51
CA ASP A 467 7.82 -31.91 -0.06
C ASP A 467 6.79 -30.86 0.38
N LEU A 468 6.46 -29.87 -0.48
CA LEU A 468 5.39 -28.89 -0.22
C LEU A 468 4.00 -29.53 -0.09
N TYR A 469 3.77 -30.66 -0.77
CA TYR A 469 2.47 -31.36 -0.73
C TYR A 469 2.47 -32.57 0.21
N GLN A 470 3.59 -32.83 0.90
CA GLN A 470 3.62 -33.84 1.94
C GLN A 470 2.79 -33.43 3.17
N LYS A 471 2.21 -34.43 3.83
CA LYS A 471 1.29 -34.23 4.94
C LYS A 471 1.80 -33.26 6.03
N PRO A 472 3.06 -33.30 6.50
CA PRO A 472 3.52 -32.39 7.55
C PRO A 472 3.45 -30.92 7.14
N VAL A 473 3.83 -30.59 5.89
CA VAL A 473 3.79 -29.21 5.38
C VAL A 473 2.35 -28.77 5.14
N GLN A 474 1.51 -29.64 4.57
CA GLN A 474 0.10 -29.36 4.36
C GLN A 474 -0.65 -29.13 5.67
N ASP A 475 -0.37 -29.93 6.70
CA ASP A 475 -0.97 -29.77 8.02
C ASP A 475 -0.49 -28.48 8.70
N LEU A 476 0.77 -28.09 8.53
CA LEU A 476 1.30 -26.80 9.00
C LEU A 476 0.48 -25.64 8.41
N PHE A 477 0.29 -25.59 7.08
CA PHE A 477 -0.49 -24.51 6.47
C PHE A 477 -1.95 -24.51 6.93
N LYS A 478 -2.58 -25.67 7.07
CA LYS A 478 -3.95 -25.77 7.61
C LYS A 478 -4.06 -25.19 9.03
N GLU A 479 -3.09 -25.50 9.88
CA GLU A 479 -3.06 -25.00 11.26
C GLU A 479 -2.80 -23.48 11.28
N GLU A 480 -1.85 -22.99 10.49
CA GLU A 480 -1.54 -21.57 10.36
C GLU A 480 -2.75 -20.76 9.88
N LEU A 481 -3.36 -21.15 8.77
CA LEU A 481 -4.56 -20.50 8.24
C LEU A 481 -5.69 -20.50 9.27
N LYS A 482 -5.95 -21.63 9.90
CA LYS A 482 -6.98 -21.75 10.94
C LYS A 482 -6.69 -20.85 12.14
N ARG A 483 -5.43 -20.80 12.59
CA ARG A 483 -5.00 -19.98 13.72
C ARG A 483 -5.17 -18.49 13.41
N GLU A 484 -4.62 -18.03 12.28
CA GLU A 484 -4.59 -16.62 11.94
C GLU A 484 -5.98 -16.06 11.64
N VAL A 485 -6.81 -16.83 10.94
CA VAL A 485 -8.20 -16.44 10.65
C VAL A 485 -9.04 -16.37 11.93
N LYS A 486 -8.94 -17.36 12.83
CA LYS A 486 -9.71 -17.39 14.08
C LYS A 486 -9.31 -16.28 15.06
N ASN A 487 -8.02 -15.93 15.09
CA ASN A 487 -7.49 -14.90 16.00
C ASN A 487 -7.73 -13.47 15.46
N ARG A 488 -8.38 -13.34 14.32
CA ARG A 488 -8.73 -12.05 13.72
C ARG A 488 -9.92 -11.41 14.45
N PRO A 489 -9.88 -10.12 14.78
CA PRO A 489 -11.06 -9.39 15.24
C PRO A 489 -12.21 -9.50 14.23
N GLY A 490 -13.42 -9.72 14.69
CA GLY A 490 -14.60 -9.84 13.84
C GLY A 490 -14.66 -11.15 13.02
N TYR A 491 -13.96 -12.20 13.45
CA TYR A 491 -14.03 -13.53 12.83
C TYR A 491 -15.46 -14.04 12.75
N ARG A 492 -15.83 -14.62 11.60
CA ARG A 492 -17.10 -15.33 11.35
C ARG A 492 -16.80 -16.75 10.88
N PRO A 493 -17.70 -17.73 11.08
CA PRO A 493 -17.51 -19.09 10.59
C PRO A 493 -17.23 -19.19 9.09
N ASP A 494 -17.88 -18.32 8.28
CA ASP A 494 -17.74 -18.28 6.83
C ASP A 494 -16.37 -17.68 6.37
N ASP A 495 -15.62 -17.06 7.27
CA ASP A 495 -14.27 -16.56 6.99
C ASP A 495 -13.22 -17.69 6.93
N GLN A 496 -13.60 -18.94 7.26
CA GLN A 496 -12.68 -20.07 7.27
C GLN A 496 -12.23 -20.45 5.86
N ILE A 497 -10.91 -20.54 5.67
CA ILE A 497 -10.30 -21.08 4.46
C ILE A 497 -10.33 -22.62 4.54
N LYS A 498 -11.03 -23.26 3.62
CA LYS A 498 -11.22 -24.72 3.62
C LYS A 498 -10.27 -25.45 2.68
N ALA A 499 -9.81 -24.78 1.64
CA ALA A 499 -8.90 -25.33 0.65
C ALA A 499 -7.79 -24.31 0.33
N PHE A 500 -6.64 -24.78 -0.11
CA PHE A 500 -5.59 -23.89 -0.60
C PHE A 500 -4.69 -24.61 -1.59
N GLU A 501 -4.01 -23.82 -2.41
CA GLU A 501 -3.00 -24.26 -3.35
C GLU A 501 -1.72 -23.46 -3.15
N LEU A 502 -0.57 -24.16 -3.17
CA LEU A 502 0.73 -23.54 -3.08
C LEU A 502 1.25 -23.23 -4.48
N ILE A 503 1.70 -22.00 -4.67
CA ILE A 503 2.32 -21.51 -5.89
C ILE A 503 3.71 -20.97 -5.58
N LEU A 504 4.69 -21.25 -6.44
CA LEU A 504 6.07 -20.82 -6.21
C LEU A 504 6.39 -19.51 -6.90
N GLU A 505 5.64 -19.15 -7.95
CA GLU A 505 5.78 -17.87 -8.62
C GLU A 505 5.18 -16.75 -7.76
N PRO A 506 5.99 -15.81 -7.24
CA PRO A 506 5.46 -14.72 -6.43
C PRO A 506 4.66 -13.74 -7.30
N PHE A 507 3.67 -13.09 -6.70
CA PHE A 507 3.01 -11.97 -7.36
C PHE A 507 4.02 -10.82 -7.46
N SER A 508 4.23 -10.28 -8.66
CA SER A 508 5.17 -9.20 -8.92
C SER A 508 4.65 -8.23 -9.98
N VAL A 509 5.35 -7.11 -10.11
CA VAL A 509 5.09 -6.12 -11.17
C VAL A 509 5.55 -6.67 -12.52
N GLU A 510 6.66 -7.39 -12.53
CA GLU A 510 7.31 -7.93 -13.72
C GLU A 510 6.43 -8.96 -14.43
N ASN A 511 5.72 -9.82 -13.67
CA ASN A 511 4.81 -10.81 -14.23
C ASN A 511 3.36 -10.28 -14.39
N GLY A 512 3.14 -9.01 -14.12
CA GLY A 512 1.87 -8.33 -14.30
C GLY A 512 0.81 -8.62 -13.23
N MET A 513 1.09 -9.47 -12.25
CA MET A 513 0.16 -9.82 -11.18
C MET A 513 0.05 -8.76 -10.08
N MET A 514 0.94 -7.77 -10.06
CA MET A 514 0.87 -6.62 -9.17
C MET A 514 0.85 -5.30 -9.93
N THR A 515 0.33 -4.27 -9.28
CA THR A 515 0.48 -2.88 -9.71
C THR A 515 1.86 -2.35 -9.32
N GLN A 516 2.27 -1.19 -9.86
CA GLN A 516 3.49 -0.49 -9.47
C GLN A 516 3.52 -0.10 -7.97
N THR A 517 2.34 -0.01 -7.35
CA THR A 517 2.18 0.21 -5.91
C THR A 517 2.05 -1.09 -5.12
N LEU A 518 2.46 -2.20 -5.70
CA LEU A 518 2.53 -3.53 -5.10
C LEU A 518 1.17 -4.09 -4.61
N LYS A 519 0.07 -3.70 -5.26
CA LYS A 519 -1.26 -4.28 -5.03
C LYS A 519 -1.50 -5.46 -5.96
N VAL A 520 -2.07 -6.54 -5.46
CA VAL A 520 -2.43 -7.72 -6.25
C VAL A 520 -3.56 -7.37 -7.23
N LYS A 521 -3.35 -7.67 -8.50
CA LYS A 521 -4.37 -7.58 -9.56
C LYS A 521 -5.20 -8.86 -9.57
N ARG A 522 -6.19 -8.95 -8.69
CA ARG A 522 -7.03 -10.16 -8.51
C ARG A 522 -7.55 -10.77 -9.81
N PRO A 523 -8.09 -10.01 -10.79
CA PRO A 523 -8.55 -10.59 -12.05
C PRO A 523 -7.43 -11.30 -12.82
N VAL A 524 -6.23 -10.70 -12.87
CA VAL A 524 -5.07 -11.27 -13.58
C VAL A 524 -4.60 -12.56 -12.91
N VAL A 525 -4.51 -12.56 -11.58
CA VAL A 525 -4.14 -13.77 -10.81
C VAL A 525 -5.20 -14.85 -10.96
N THR A 526 -6.48 -14.50 -10.90
CA THR A 526 -7.58 -15.46 -11.08
C THR A 526 -7.55 -16.10 -12.46
N GLU A 527 -7.37 -15.31 -13.52
CA GLU A 527 -7.27 -15.81 -14.89
C GLU A 527 -6.06 -16.76 -15.05
N ARG A 528 -4.88 -16.36 -14.54
CA ARG A 528 -3.65 -17.15 -14.62
C ARG A 528 -3.77 -18.51 -13.92
N TYR A 529 -4.43 -18.55 -12.78
CA TYR A 529 -4.56 -19.76 -11.95
C TYR A 529 -5.96 -20.36 -11.96
N GLN A 530 -6.81 -20.03 -12.96
CA GLN A 530 -8.20 -20.45 -13.05
C GLN A 530 -8.38 -21.98 -12.93
N GLY A 531 -7.49 -22.76 -13.57
CA GLY A 531 -7.54 -24.22 -13.51
C GLY A 531 -7.29 -24.77 -12.11
N MET A 532 -6.33 -24.16 -11.36
CA MET A 532 -6.03 -24.53 -9.98
C MET A 532 -7.18 -24.14 -9.04
N ILE A 533 -7.71 -22.95 -9.22
CA ILE A 533 -8.84 -22.45 -8.43
C ILE A 533 -10.05 -23.36 -8.59
N ASN A 534 -10.39 -23.74 -9.84
CA ASN A 534 -11.50 -24.64 -10.09
C ASN A 534 -11.25 -26.05 -9.50
N GLY A 535 -10.02 -26.56 -9.60
CA GLY A 535 -9.63 -27.85 -9.04
C GLY A 535 -9.72 -27.91 -7.51
N MET A 536 -9.41 -26.79 -6.84
CA MET A 536 -9.40 -26.66 -5.39
C MET A 536 -10.76 -26.95 -4.74
N PHE A 537 -11.86 -26.67 -5.43
CA PHE A 537 -13.23 -26.84 -4.93
C PHE A 537 -13.94 -28.08 -5.43
N ASN A 538 -13.32 -28.85 -6.33
CA ASN A 538 -13.89 -30.09 -6.90
C ASN A 538 -13.43 -31.35 -6.15
N SER A 539 -12.61 -31.22 -5.12
CA SER A 539 -12.07 -32.32 -4.31
C SER A 539 -12.91 -32.62 -3.06
#